data_b5c53f8206e889de71aacc28a68e69f2
#
_entry.id   b5c53f8206e889de71aacc28a68e69f2
#
_cell.length_a   1.000
_cell.length_b   1.000
_cell.length_c   1.000
_cell.angle_alpha   90.00
_cell.angle_beta   90.00
_cell.angle_gamma   90.00
#
_symmetry.space_group_name_H-M   'P 1'
#
loop_
_entity.id
_entity.type
_entity.pdbx_description
1 polymer ?
#
loop_
_entity_poly.entity_id
_entity_poly.type
_entity_poly.pdbx_seq_one_letter_code
_entity_poly.pdbx_strand_id
1 'polypeptide(L)'
;MPELPEVETTRRGIDAIITGQTLSRLVVHEPRMRWPIPPELPSLIGGRTVLECARRGKYLLLRFEHGTQIVHLGMSGSLRSVAPGEFLRKHDHVEWIFDGAVLRLHDPRRFGAVLWHDAAEGPIDAHPLLAKLGIEPFDPRFDGAWLHRHFQNHSAAIKQVLLAGMAVVGVGNIYASESLFRARINPKTPANKLSLARCERLADMVRATLADALTSGGSTLRDYVGASGEPGAYFEIHAAVYEREGLPCRVCATPIRRFVQGQRATYYCPKCQRN
;
A
#
# COMPACT_ATOMS: atom_id res chain seq x y z
N MET A 1 -4.99 3.01 6.35
CA MET A 1 -4.27 3.46 5.12
C MET A 1 -3.99 2.22 4.31
N PRO A 2 -4.44 2.16 3.06
CA PRO A 2 -4.10 1.03 2.19
C PRO A 2 -2.59 0.83 2.11
N GLU A 3 -2.13 -0.39 2.41
CA GLU A 3 -0.75 -0.82 2.28
C GLU A 3 -0.64 -1.71 1.02
N LEU A 4 0.48 -2.40 0.82
CA LEU A 4 0.66 -3.20 -0.41
C LEU A 4 -0.48 -4.20 -0.67
N PRO A 5 -0.95 -5.00 0.32
CA PRO A 5 -2.00 -5.98 0.05
C PRO A 5 -3.31 -5.35 -0.44
N GLU A 6 -3.72 -4.23 0.16
CA GLU A 6 -4.95 -3.53 -0.23
C GLU A 6 -4.85 -2.94 -1.64
N VAL A 7 -3.68 -2.35 -1.96
CA VAL A 7 -3.44 -1.78 -3.29
C VAL A 7 -3.35 -2.89 -4.35
N GLU A 8 -2.71 -4.01 -4.04
CA GLU A 8 -2.64 -5.17 -4.96
C GLU A 8 -4.02 -5.82 -5.17
N THR A 9 -4.82 -5.96 -4.10
CA THR A 9 -6.19 -6.46 -4.21
C THR A 9 -7.04 -5.54 -5.09
N THR A 10 -6.91 -4.20 -4.90
CA THR A 10 -7.55 -3.21 -5.77
C THR A 10 -7.08 -3.37 -7.21
N ARG A 11 -5.75 -3.45 -7.44
CA ARG A 11 -5.18 -3.63 -8.78
C ARG A 11 -5.78 -4.86 -9.48
N ARG A 12 -5.77 -6.01 -8.81
CA ARG A 12 -6.34 -7.25 -9.38
C ARG A 12 -7.81 -7.12 -9.73
N GLY A 13 -8.58 -6.46 -8.85
CA GLY A 13 -10.01 -6.28 -9.06
C GLY A 13 -10.35 -5.35 -10.23
N ILE A 14 -9.52 -4.35 -10.50
CA ILE A 14 -9.75 -3.41 -11.62
C ILE A 14 -9.07 -3.86 -12.92
N ASP A 15 -7.98 -4.60 -12.86
CA ASP A 15 -7.19 -5.00 -14.02
C ASP A 15 -8.02 -5.70 -15.08
N ALA A 16 -8.81 -6.69 -14.68
CA ALA A 16 -9.71 -7.43 -15.57
C ALA A 16 -10.80 -6.56 -16.21
N ILE A 17 -11.07 -5.38 -15.64
CA ILE A 17 -12.12 -4.47 -16.11
C ILE A 17 -11.56 -3.45 -17.10
N ILE A 18 -10.30 -2.97 -16.89
CA ILE A 18 -9.78 -1.80 -17.61
C ILE A 18 -8.66 -2.12 -18.59
N THR A 19 -7.88 -3.18 -18.36
CA THR A 19 -6.74 -3.50 -19.24
C THR A 19 -7.22 -3.93 -20.62
N GLY A 20 -6.68 -3.30 -21.65
CA GLY A 20 -7.10 -3.45 -23.03
C GLY A 20 -8.35 -2.64 -23.39
N GLN A 21 -8.99 -1.94 -22.44
CA GLN A 21 -10.17 -1.11 -22.69
C GLN A 21 -9.78 0.33 -23.01
N THR A 22 -10.57 0.96 -23.86
CA THR A 22 -10.45 2.39 -24.16
C THR A 22 -11.19 3.20 -23.10
N LEU A 23 -10.49 4.12 -22.45
CA LEU A 23 -11.08 5.06 -21.52
C LEU A 23 -11.89 6.11 -22.32
N SER A 24 -13.21 6.04 -22.26
CA SER A 24 -14.07 7.00 -22.97
C SER A 24 -13.82 8.43 -22.47
N ARG A 25 -13.77 8.60 -21.15
CA ARG A 25 -13.46 9.90 -20.53
C ARG A 25 -13.02 9.73 -19.07
N LEU A 26 -12.21 10.69 -18.59
CA LEU A 26 -11.95 10.92 -17.15
C LEU A 26 -12.81 12.11 -16.70
N VAL A 27 -13.54 11.93 -15.60
CA VAL A 27 -14.32 13.02 -14.98
C VAL A 27 -13.72 13.33 -13.61
N VAL A 28 -13.30 14.58 -13.41
CA VAL A 28 -12.74 15.07 -12.14
C VAL A 28 -13.79 15.96 -11.48
N HIS A 29 -14.41 15.49 -10.40
CA HIS A 29 -15.40 16.21 -9.62
C HIS A 29 -14.74 17.12 -8.55
N GLU A 30 -13.61 16.69 -8.00
CA GLU A 30 -12.83 17.46 -7.01
C GLU A 30 -11.33 17.35 -7.32
N PRO A 31 -10.70 18.40 -7.86
CA PRO A 31 -9.29 18.36 -8.24
C PRO A 31 -8.33 18.53 -7.05
N ARG A 32 -8.81 19.02 -5.89
CA ARG A 32 -7.98 19.35 -4.72
C ARG A 32 -7.70 18.11 -3.88
N MET A 33 -6.88 17.21 -4.40
CA MET A 33 -6.34 16.06 -3.69
C MET A 33 -5.04 16.46 -2.96
N ARG A 34 -4.26 15.47 -2.45
CA ARG A 34 -2.95 15.74 -1.82
C ARG A 34 -2.03 16.60 -2.69
N TRP A 35 -2.01 16.31 -3.97
CA TRP A 35 -1.51 17.19 -5.03
C TRP A 35 -2.69 17.46 -5.97
N PRO A 36 -2.85 18.69 -6.46
CA PRO A 36 -3.90 18.97 -7.42
C PRO A 36 -3.84 18.03 -8.63
N ILE A 37 -4.99 17.53 -9.06
CA ILE A 37 -5.07 16.73 -10.28
C ILE A 37 -4.78 17.66 -11.46
N PRO A 38 -3.85 17.29 -12.37
CA PRO A 38 -3.56 18.12 -13.54
C PRO A 38 -4.82 18.40 -14.36
N PRO A 39 -5.14 19.65 -14.67
CA PRO A 39 -6.36 19.99 -15.39
C PRO A 39 -6.41 19.42 -16.82
N GLU A 40 -5.26 19.19 -17.42
CA GLU A 40 -5.09 18.57 -18.74
C GLU A 40 -5.27 17.05 -18.73
N LEU A 41 -5.24 16.39 -17.58
CA LEU A 41 -5.30 14.95 -17.47
C LEU A 41 -6.49 14.31 -18.18
N PRO A 42 -7.73 14.85 -18.08
CA PRO A 42 -8.87 14.30 -18.82
C PRO A 42 -8.66 14.26 -20.34
N SER A 43 -8.03 15.27 -20.92
CA SER A 43 -7.74 15.34 -22.36
C SER A 43 -6.55 14.46 -22.76
N LEU A 44 -5.58 14.27 -21.87
CA LEU A 44 -4.43 13.42 -22.13
C LEU A 44 -4.83 11.94 -22.27
N ILE A 45 -5.71 11.43 -21.42
CA ILE A 45 -6.03 10.00 -21.37
C ILE A 45 -7.41 9.65 -21.94
N GLY A 46 -8.30 10.62 -22.15
CA GLY A 46 -9.60 10.41 -22.79
C GLY A 46 -9.45 9.88 -24.21
N GLY A 47 -10.19 8.84 -24.56
CA GLY A 47 -10.10 8.15 -25.85
C GLY A 47 -8.87 7.25 -26.00
N ARG A 48 -8.08 7.04 -24.94
CA ARG A 48 -6.87 6.20 -24.97
C ARG A 48 -7.10 4.84 -24.33
N THR A 49 -6.39 3.83 -24.81
CA THR A 49 -6.47 2.47 -24.30
C THR A 49 -5.52 2.29 -23.11
N VAL A 50 -6.00 1.69 -22.02
CA VAL A 50 -5.19 1.25 -20.90
C VAL A 50 -4.43 -0.01 -21.31
N LEU A 51 -3.12 0.08 -21.47
CA LEU A 51 -2.28 -1.03 -21.91
C LEU A 51 -1.98 -2.02 -20.79
N GLU A 52 -1.83 -1.52 -19.56
CA GLU A 52 -1.48 -2.31 -18.38
C GLU A 52 -1.96 -1.62 -17.11
N CYS A 53 -2.42 -2.40 -16.13
CA CYS A 53 -2.63 -1.97 -14.76
C CYS A 53 -1.58 -2.60 -13.85
N ALA A 54 -0.52 -1.86 -13.56
CA ALA A 54 0.59 -2.29 -12.73
C ALA A 54 0.54 -1.69 -11.31
N ARG A 55 1.45 -2.12 -10.44
CA ARG A 55 1.64 -1.58 -9.10
C ARG A 55 3.13 -1.41 -8.79
N ARG A 56 3.46 -0.32 -8.12
CA ARG A 56 4.76 -0.13 -7.49
C ARG A 56 4.57 0.31 -6.04
N GLY A 57 4.92 -0.53 -5.09
CA GLY A 57 4.67 -0.27 -3.67
C GLY A 57 3.17 -0.09 -3.37
N LYS A 58 2.80 1.13 -3.02
CA LYS A 58 1.40 1.51 -2.72
C LYS A 58 0.78 2.40 -3.81
N TYR A 59 1.40 2.45 -4.98
CA TYR A 59 0.93 3.18 -6.15
C TYR A 59 0.38 2.23 -7.20
N LEU A 60 -0.80 2.55 -7.74
CA LEU A 60 -1.34 1.95 -8.96
C LEU A 60 -0.79 2.74 -10.16
N LEU A 61 -0.43 2.03 -11.20
CA LEU A 61 0.15 2.57 -12.42
C LEU A 61 -0.68 2.13 -13.60
N LEU A 62 -1.48 3.05 -14.17
CA LEU A 62 -2.25 2.79 -15.38
C LEU A 62 -1.42 3.25 -16.57
N ARG A 63 -0.94 2.32 -17.38
CA ARG A 63 -0.07 2.61 -18.53
C ARG A 63 -0.88 2.88 -19.77
N PHE A 64 -0.52 3.93 -20.46
CA PHE A 64 -1.00 4.31 -21.78
C PHE A 64 0.21 4.37 -22.75
N GLU A 65 -0.04 4.48 -24.04
CA GLU A 65 1.02 4.54 -25.07
C GLU A 65 2.03 5.69 -24.81
N HIS A 66 1.54 6.86 -24.39
CA HIS A 66 2.31 8.10 -24.26
C HIS A 66 2.67 8.47 -22.80
N GLY A 67 2.33 7.62 -21.83
CA GLY A 67 2.68 7.89 -20.43
C GLY A 67 1.97 6.97 -19.44
N THR A 68 2.08 7.32 -18.16
CA THR A 68 1.54 6.52 -17.07
C THR A 68 0.79 7.42 -16.09
N GLN A 69 -0.47 7.06 -15.82
CA GLN A 69 -1.20 7.67 -14.72
C GLN A 69 -0.82 6.98 -13.41
N ILE A 70 -0.46 7.80 -12.41
CA ILE A 70 -0.09 7.35 -11.06
C ILE A 70 -1.27 7.61 -10.14
N VAL A 71 -1.81 6.55 -9.50
CA VAL A 71 -2.89 6.67 -8.53
C VAL A 71 -2.42 6.16 -7.16
N HIS A 72 -2.63 6.96 -6.12
CA HIS A 72 -2.35 6.61 -4.73
C HIS A 72 -3.62 6.76 -3.90
N LEU A 73 -3.99 5.73 -3.15
CA LEU A 73 -5.25 5.72 -2.39
C LEU A 73 -5.20 6.55 -1.08
N GLY A 74 -4.05 7.10 -0.73
CA GLY A 74 -3.91 7.91 0.49
C GLY A 74 -4.12 7.11 1.77
N MET A 75 -4.96 7.62 2.66
CA MET A 75 -5.22 6.98 3.96
C MET A 75 -6.60 6.31 4.04
N SER A 76 -7.57 6.79 3.29
CA SER A 76 -8.98 6.36 3.33
C SER A 76 -9.56 6.15 1.93
N GLY A 77 -8.73 6.30 0.90
CA GLY A 77 -9.18 6.16 -0.48
C GLY A 77 -9.47 4.71 -0.85
N SER A 78 -10.47 4.52 -1.68
CA SER A 78 -10.79 3.27 -2.35
C SER A 78 -11.11 3.54 -3.82
N LEU A 79 -10.70 2.62 -4.69
CA LEU A 79 -11.02 2.64 -6.11
C LEU A 79 -11.93 1.47 -6.41
N ARG A 80 -13.16 1.74 -6.82
CA ARG A 80 -14.23 0.75 -6.97
C ARG A 80 -14.76 0.73 -8.38
N SER A 81 -15.15 -0.44 -8.85
CA SER A 81 -16.03 -0.58 -10.00
C SER A 81 -17.47 -0.33 -9.56
N VAL A 82 -18.19 0.49 -10.30
CA VAL A 82 -19.59 0.80 -10.07
C VAL A 82 -20.39 0.63 -11.37
N ALA A 83 -21.69 0.42 -11.24
CA ALA A 83 -22.56 0.32 -12.40
C ALA A 83 -22.63 1.68 -13.15
N PRO A 84 -22.70 1.70 -14.48
CA PRO A 84 -22.99 2.92 -15.22
C PRO A 84 -24.28 3.56 -14.74
N GLY A 85 -24.25 4.87 -14.47
CA GLY A 85 -25.41 5.61 -13.96
C GLY A 85 -25.65 5.54 -12.46
N GLU A 86 -24.82 4.81 -11.69
CA GLU A 86 -24.89 4.85 -10.23
C GLU A 86 -24.65 6.27 -9.72
N PHE A 87 -25.47 6.73 -8.75
CA PHE A 87 -25.33 8.08 -8.18
C PHE A 87 -23.99 8.28 -7.49
N LEU A 88 -23.43 9.48 -7.64
CA LEU A 88 -22.23 9.90 -6.93
C LEU A 88 -22.50 9.95 -5.42
N ARG A 89 -21.60 9.38 -4.65
CA ARG A 89 -21.58 9.52 -3.20
C ARG A 89 -20.76 10.75 -2.81
N LYS A 90 -21.05 11.30 -1.64
CA LYS A 90 -20.14 12.29 -1.05
C LYS A 90 -18.73 11.73 -1.01
N HIS A 91 -17.74 12.51 -1.50
CA HIS A 91 -16.33 12.14 -1.58
C HIS A 91 -15.94 11.20 -2.74
N ASP A 92 -16.82 10.95 -3.69
CA ASP A 92 -16.44 10.40 -5.00
C ASP A 92 -15.83 11.55 -5.82
N HIS A 93 -14.53 11.49 -6.07
CA HIS A 93 -13.77 12.64 -6.59
C HIS A 93 -13.37 12.49 -8.05
N VAL A 94 -13.16 11.27 -8.53
CA VAL A 94 -12.73 10.99 -9.90
C VAL A 94 -13.44 9.76 -10.43
N GLU A 95 -13.87 9.81 -11.69
CA GLU A 95 -14.44 8.67 -12.42
C GLU A 95 -13.65 8.42 -13.71
N TRP A 96 -13.26 7.16 -13.90
CA TRP A 96 -12.77 6.62 -15.17
C TRP A 96 -13.92 5.88 -15.84
N ILE A 97 -14.39 6.38 -16.97
CA ILE A 97 -15.57 5.86 -17.67
C ILE A 97 -15.11 5.07 -18.89
N PHE A 98 -15.40 3.79 -18.88
CA PHE A 98 -15.17 2.85 -19.97
C PHE A 98 -16.51 2.44 -20.60
N ASP A 99 -16.47 1.70 -21.71
CA ASP A 99 -17.68 1.08 -22.24
C ASP A 99 -18.15 -0.04 -21.30
N GLY A 100 -19.35 0.13 -20.75
CA GLY A 100 -19.96 -0.81 -19.81
C GLY A 100 -19.39 -0.83 -18.38
N ALA A 101 -18.39 -0.01 -18.04
CA ALA A 101 -17.79 0.02 -16.70
C ALA A 101 -17.40 1.43 -16.26
N VAL A 102 -17.52 1.70 -14.96
CA VAL A 102 -17.04 2.95 -14.34
C VAL A 102 -16.19 2.61 -13.14
N LEU A 103 -14.94 3.10 -13.12
CA LEU A 103 -14.16 3.11 -11.90
C LEU A 103 -14.33 4.45 -11.18
N ARG A 104 -14.44 4.39 -9.86
CA ARG A 104 -14.69 5.58 -9.04
C ARG A 104 -13.73 5.65 -7.86
N LEU A 105 -13.00 6.77 -7.74
CA LEU A 105 -12.16 7.07 -6.59
C LEU A 105 -12.99 7.78 -5.52
N HIS A 106 -13.16 7.09 -4.39
CA HIS A 106 -13.74 7.63 -3.17
C HIS A 106 -12.65 7.94 -2.17
N ASP A 107 -12.50 9.18 -1.70
CA ASP A 107 -11.47 9.54 -0.70
C ASP A 107 -11.93 10.67 0.23
N PRO A 108 -12.56 10.35 1.37
CA PRO A 108 -13.09 11.35 2.31
C PRO A 108 -12.05 12.34 2.82
N ARG A 109 -10.78 11.93 2.89
CA ARG A 109 -9.70 12.76 3.44
C ARG A 109 -8.87 13.50 2.39
N ARG A 110 -9.03 13.15 1.12
CA ARG A 110 -8.30 13.71 -0.02
C ARG A 110 -6.77 13.63 0.13
N PHE A 111 -6.28 12.56 0.74
CA PHE A 111 -4.86 12.25 0.88
C PHE A 111 -4.33 11.35 -0.24
N GLY A 112 -5.21 10.94 -1.12
CA GLY A 112 -4.87 10.26 -2.35
C GLY A 112 -4.24 11.20 -3.38
N ALA A 113 -3.79 10.61 -4.48
CA ALA A 113 -3.23 11.34 -5.61
C ALA A 113 -3.65 10.70 -6.93
N VAL A 114 -3.85 11.54 -7.95
CA VAL A 114 -4.07 11.15 -9.33
C VAL A 114 -3.19 12.07 -10.18
N LEU A 115 -2.07 11.53 -10.67
CA LEU A 115 -1.02 12.30 -11.33
C LEU A 115 -0.73 11.70 -12.71
N TRP A 116 0.05 12.42 -13.50
CA TRP A 116 0.51 11.99 -14.82
C TRP A 116 2.04 12.02 -14.87
N HIS A 117 2.61 11.04 -15.56
CA HIS A 117 4.01 11.00 -15.96
C HIS A 117 4.06 10.75 -17.46
N ASP A 118 4.57 11.71 -18.20
CA ASP A 118 4.72 11.60 -19.64
C ASP A 118 5.89 10.66 -19.99
N ALA A 119 5.71 9.80 -20.99
CA ALA A 119 6.78 8.91 -21.45
C ALA A 119 8.01 9.66 -21.96
N ALA A 120 7.86 10.89 -22.46
CA ALA A 120 8.96 11.74 -22.88
C ALA A 120 9.87 12.21 -21.72
N GLU A 121 9.35 12.19 -20.46
CA GLU A 121 10.14 12.51 -19.26
C GLU A 121 11.09 11.36 -18.86
N GLY A 122 11.01 10.21 -19.53
CA GLY A 122 11.81 9.02 -19.24
C GLY A 122 11.04 7.90 -18.56
N PRO A 123 11.75 6.90 -18.00
CA PRO A 123 11.09 5.74 -17.39
C PRO A 123 10.32 6.13 -16.12
N ILE A 124 9.15 5.51 -15.92
CA ILE A 124 8.28 5.78 -14.78
C ILE A 124 8.98 5.60 -13.43
N ASP A 125 9.94 4.69 -13.33
CA ASP A 125 10.73 4.46 -12.11
C ASP A 125 11.61 5.66 -11.73
N ALA A 126 11.89 6.58 -12.66
CA ALA A 126 12.60 7.84 -12.39
C ALA A 126 11.69 8.93 -11.80
N HIS A 127 10.36 8.74 -11.80
CA HIS A 127 9.42 9.70 -11.22
C HIS A 127 9.75 9.95 -9.74
N PRO A 128 9.77 11.22 -9.24
CA PRO A 128 10.21 11.57 -7.89
C PRO A 128 9.53 10.78 -6.75
N LEU A 129 8.28 10.35 -6.92
CA LEU A 129 7.54 9.53 -5.95
C LEU A 129 7.95 8.06 -5.95
N LEU A 130 8.57 7.57 -7.02
CA LEU A 130 8.91 6.15 -7.20
C LEU A 130 10.42 5.89 -7.10
N ALA A 131 11.24 6.83 -7.52
CA ALA A 131 12.69 6.67 -7.64
C ALA A 131 13.41 6.28 -6.33
N LYS A 132 12.87 6.67 -5.18
CA LYS A 132 13.45 6.37 -3.86
C LYS A 132 12.80 5.18 -3.17
N LEU A 133 11.85 4.51 -3.81
CA LEU A 133 11.20 3.34 -3.23
C LEU A 133 12.15 2.15 -3.21
N GLY A 134 12.16 1.43 -2.08
CA GLY A 134 12.91 0.21 -1.90
C GLY A 134 12.46 -0.93 -2.81
N ILE A 135 13.04 -2.09 -2.63
CA ILE A 135 12.72 -3.30 -3.39
C ILE A 135 11.29 -3.80 -3.08
N GLU A 136 10.64 -4.43 -4.05
CA GLU A 136 9.36 -5.12 -3.79
C GLU A 136 9.58 -6.34 -2.87
N PRO A 137 8.68 -6.60 -1.92
CA PRO A 137 8.88 -7.68 -0.95
C PRO A 137 8.87 -9.09 -1.56
N PHE A 138 8.30 -9.26 -2.75
CA PHE A 138 8.27 -10.52 -3.50
C PHE A 138 9.34 -10.61 -4.60
N ASP A 139 10.19 -9.62 -4.73
CA ASP A 139 11.38 -9.69 -5.59
C ASP A 139 12.35 -10.74 -5.01
N PRO A 140 12.92 -11.64 -5.84
CA PRO A 140 13.87 -12.65 -5.37
C PRO A 140 15.10 -12.07 -4.65
N ARG A 141 15.48 -10.84 -4.97
CA ARG A 141 16.62 -10.14 -4.36
C ARG A 141 16.32 -9.60 -2.96
N PHE A 142 15.04 -9.54 -2.55
CA PHE A 142 14.67 -9.14 -1.21
C PHE A 142 14.96 -10.29 -0.23
N ASP A 143 16.05 -10.20 0.51
CA ASP A 143 16.50 -11.19 1.48
C ASP A 143 17.09 -10.54 2.75
N GLY A 144 17.57 -11.36 3.67
CA GLY A 144 18.20 -10.87 4.89
C GLY A 144 19.50 -10.13 4.65
N ALA A 145 20.28 -10.51 3.63
CA ALA A 145 21.51 -9.83 3.27
C ALA A 145 21.23 -8.43 2.70
N TRP A 146 20.17 -8.30 1.88
CA TRP A 146 19.67 -7.00 1.41
C TRP A 146 19.30 -6.10 2.58
N LEU A 147 18.44 -6.56 3.49
CA LEU A 147 18.03 -5.80 4.67
C LEU A 147 19.22 -5.43 5.55
N HIS A 148 20.12 -6.38 5.83
CA HIS A 148 21.28 -6.16 6.66
C HIS A 148 22.20 -5.07 6.09
N ARG A 149 22.51 -5.11 4.80
CA ARG A 149 23.30 -4.04 4.13
C ARG A 149 22.62 -2.68 4.24
N HIS A 150 21.30 -2.65 3.99
CA HIS A 150 20.54 -1.40 4.04
C HIS A 150 20.51 -0.81 5.46
N PHE A 151 20.41 -1.65 6.49
CA PHE A 151 20.27 -1.22 7.88
C PHE A 151 21.56 -0.72 8.51
N GLN A 152 22.74 -1.05 7.99
CA GLN A 152 24.03 -0.66 8.60
C GLN A 152 24.14 0.85 8.88
N ASN A 153 23.59 1.68 8.04
CA ASN A 153 23.65 3.13 8.13
C ASN A 153 22.41 3.77 8.80
N HIS A 154 21.53 2.95 9.43
CA HIS A 154 20.30 3.42 10.03
C HIS A 154 20.26 3.16 11.54
N SER A 155 20.52 4.18 12.36
CA SER A 155 20.39 4.11 13.83
C SER A 155 18.94 4.25 14.33
N ALA A 156 18.01 4.65 13.46
CA ALA A 156 16.60 4.75 13.81
C ALA A 156 16.00 3.37 14.15
N ALA A 157 14.91 3.37 14.91
CA ALA A 157 14.20 2.15 15.26
C ALA A 157 13.73 1.39 14.02
N ILE A 158 13.88 0.07 14.02
CA ILE A 158 13.60 -0.79 12.86
C ILE A 158 12.22 -0.57 12.26
N LYS A 159 11.19 -0.36 13.09
CA LYS A 159 9.85 -0.09 12.56
C LYS A 159 9.80 1.19 11.74
N GLN A 160 10.49 2.25 12.16
CA GLN A 160 10.55 3.51 11.41
C GLN A 160 11.27 3.34 10.08
N VAL A 161 12.35 2.56 10.06
CA VAL A 161 13.10 2.25 8.83
C VAL A 161 12.24 1.45 7.85
N LEU A 162 11.47 0.48 8.32
CA LEU A 162 10.50 -0.25 7.45
C LEU A 162 9.43 0.68 6.90
N LEU A 163 8.86 1.56 7.74
CA LEU A 163 7.82 2.52 7.33
C LEU A 163 8.30 3.56 6.32
N ALA A 164 9.59 3.87 6.30
CA ALA A 164 10.18 4.79 5.30
C ALA A 164 10.09 4.23 3.87
N GLY A 165 9.95 2.92 3.70
CA GLY A 165 9.76 2.28 2.41
C GLY A 165 10.99 2.26 1.50
N MET A 166 12.18 2.62 2.02
CA MET A 166 13.43 2.67 1.26
C MET A 166 14.17 1.32 1.26
N ALA A 167 14.01 0.51 2.30
CA ALA A 167 14.57 -0.84 2.36
C ALA A 167 13.70 -1.84 1.60
N VAL A 168 12.42 -1.82 1.91
CA VAL A 168 11.37 -2.61 1.27
C VAL A 168 10.12 -1.76 1.16
N VAL A 169 9.50 -1.77 -0.01
CA VAL A 169 8.31 -0.95 -0.27
C VAL A 169 7.03 -1.68 0.15
N GLY A 170 5.95 -0.94 0.33
CA GLY A 170 4.61 -1.51 0.53
C GLY A 170 4.25 -1.85 1.96
N VAL A 171 5.23 -2.05 2.85
CA VAL A 171 5.02 -2.29 4.28
C VAL A 171 4.59 -0.99 4.96
N GLY A 172 3.45 -1.00 5.61
CA GLY A 172 2.95 0.12 6.40
C GLY A 172 2.83 -0.24 7.88
N ASN A 173 1.97 0.50 8.61
CA ASN A 173 1.92 0.41 10.07
C ASN A 173 1.42 -0.93 10.60
N ILE A 174 0.48 -1.55 9.88
CA ILE A 174 -0.11 -2.84 10.21
C ILE A 174 0.96 -3.91 10.00
N TYR A 175 1.38 -4.05 8.77
CA TYR A 175 2.27 -5.17 8.38
C TYR A 175 3.68 -5.04 8.92
N ALA A 176 4.18 -3.82 9.23
CA ALA A 176 5.42 -3.65 10.00
C ALA A 176 5.28 -4.19 11.43
N SER A 177 4.16 -3.91 12.13
CA SER A 177 3.94 -4.42 13.48
C SER A 177 3.82 -5.94 13.50
N GLU A 178 3.04 -6.50 12.57
CA GLU A 178 2.83 -7.94 12.46
C GLU A 178 4.11 -8.71 12.05
N SER A 179 4.85 -8.20 11.06
CA SER A 179 6.10 -8.81 10.63
C SER A 179 7.16 -8.78 11.72
N LEU A 180 7.29 -7.68 12.45
CA LEU A 180 8.21 -7.59 13.60
C LEU A 180 7.81 -8.52 14.74
N PHE A 181 6.52 -8.70 14.99
CA PHE A 181 6.05 -9.68 15.98
C PHE A 181 6.42 -11.11 15.56
N ARG A 182 6.12 -11.51 14.34
CA ARG A 182 6.47 -12.83 13.80
C ARG A 182 7.98 -13.07 13.78
N ALA A 183 8.77 -12.04 13.47
CA ALA A 183 10.23 -12.09 13.52
C ALA A 183 10.81 -12.04 14.94
N ARG A 184 9.99 -11.84 15.98
CA ARG A 184 10.40 -11.67 17.38
C ARG A 184 11.40 -10.52 17.58
N ILE A 185 11.17 -9.41 16.86
CA ILE A 185 12.02 -8.22 16.92
C ILE A 185 11.26 -7.09 17.62
N ASN A 186 11.87 -6.49 18.62
CA ASN A 186 11.31 -5.33 19.29
C ASN A 186 11.26 -4.15 18.31
N PRO A 187 10.12 -3.48 18.11
CA PRO A 187 9.98 -2.37 17.15
C PRO A 187 10.87 -1.16 17.48
N LYS A 188 11.40 -1.07 18.72
CA LYS A 188 12.32 -0.03 19.17
C LYS A 188 13.79 -0.34 18.86
N THR A 189 14.14 -1.57 18.49
CA THR A 189 15.53 -1.95 18.22
C THR A 189 16.09 -1.06 17.10
N PRO A 190 17.27 -0.43 17.30
CA PRO A 190 17.93 0.29 16.21
C PRO A 190 18.23 -0.65 15.04
N ALA A 191 17.94 -0.21 13.82
CA ALA A 191 18.04 -1.08 12.63
C ALA A 191 19.46 -1.62 12.44
N ASN A 192 20.49 -0.79 12.64
CA ASN A 192 21.91 -1.17 12.55
C ASN A 192 22.39 -2.13 13.65
N LYS A 193 21.57 -2.48 14.62
CA LYS A 193 21.87 -3.49 15.64
C LYS A 193 21.28 -4.86 15.34
N LEU A 194 20.59 -5.00 14.20
CA LEU A 194 20.09 -6.30 13.76
C LEU A 194 21.21 -7.12 13.13
N SER A 195 21.44 -8.32 13.66
CA SER A 195 22.35 -9.29 13.04
C SER A 195 21.78 -9.80 11.70
N LEU A 196 22.63 -10.36 10.86
CA LEU A 196 22.22 -10.97 9.60
C LEU A 196 21.09 -12.00 9.79
N ALA A 197 21.22 -12.91 10.75
CA ALA A 197 20.20 -13.92 11.04
C ALA A 197 18.84 -13.32 11.47
N ARG A 198 18.86 -12.17 12.17
CA ARG A 198 17.62 -11.44 12.49
C ARG A 198 17.03 -10.77 11.26
N CYS A 199 17.86 -10.28 10.35
CA CYS A 199 17.43 -9.71 9.08
C CYS A 199 16.86 -10.78 8.14
N GLU A 200 17.44 -11.98 8.05
CA GLU A 200 16.91 -13.13 7.31
C GLU A 200 15.49 -13.47 7.79
N ARG A 201 15.35 -13.70 9.10
CA ARG A 201 14.03 -13.95 9.69
C ARG A 201 13.03 -12.83 9.44
N LEU A 202 13.48 -11.56 9.48
CA LEU A 202 12.60 -10.42 9.21
C LEU A 202 12.13 -10.40 7.75
N ALA A 203 13.02 -10.64 6.80
CA ALA A 203 12.67 -10.71 5.38
C ALA A 203 11.62 -11.80 5.12
N ASP A 204 11.83 -13.00 5.69
CA ASP A 204 10.88 -14.11 5.56
C ASP A 204 9.52 -13.75 6.19
N MET A 205 9.52 -13.13 7.37
CA MET A 205 8.27 -12.75 8.03
C MET A 205 7.55 -11.59 7.35
N VAL A 206 8.26 -10.68 6.71
CA VAL A 206 7.65 -9.64 5.85
C VAL A 206 6.93 -10.30 4.68
N ARG A 207 7.59 -11.21 3.95
CA ARG A 207 6.97 -11.95 2.84
C ARG A 207 5.75 -12.74 3.30
N ALA A 208 5.90 -13.55 4.34
CA ALA A 208 4.82 -14.38 4.86
C ALA A 208 3.61 -13.54 5.30
N THR A 209 3.84 -12.45 6.03
CA THR A 209 2.77 -11.56 6.51
C THR A 209 2.01 -10.92 5.36
N LEU A 210 2.72 -10.44 4.33
CA LEU A 210 2.09 -9.83 3.16
C LEU A 210 1.40 -10.86 2.27
N ALA A 211 1.93 -12.09 2.16
CA ALA A 211 1.29 -13.18 1.42
C ALA A 211 -0.04 -13.60 2.08
N ASP A 212 -0.04 -13.77 3.41
CA ASP A 212 -1.27 -14.07 4.16
C ASP A 212 -2.31 -12.95 3.98
N ALA A 213 -1.86 -11.69 3.98
CA ALA A 213 -2.75 -10.56 3.76
C ALA A 213 -3.34 -10.53 2.34
N LEU A 214 -2.53 -10.83 1.33
CA LEU A 214 -3.01 -10.94 -0.06
C LEU A 214 -4.05 -12.06 -0.22
N THR A 215 -3.83 -13.21 0.41
CA THR A 215 -4.77 -14.33 0.38
C THR A 215 -6.08 -13.99 1.06
N SER A 216 -6.04 -13.14 2.10
CA SER A 216 -7.22 -12.69 2.86
C SER A 216 -7.91 -11.45 2.25
N GLY A 217 -7.52 -10.99 1.06
CA GLY A 217 -8.08 -9.79 0.43
C GLY A 217 -7.66 -8.47 1.09
N GLY A 218 -6.58 -8.48 1.88
CA GLY A 218 -6.09 -7.32 2.64
C GLY A 218 -6.75 -7.16 4.01
N SER A 219 -6.49 -6.02 4.65
CA SER A 219 -7.07 -5.64 5.94
C SER A 219 -8.17 -4.60 5.73
N THR A 220 -9.38 -4.87 6.22
CA THR A 220 -10.41 -3.83 6.31
C THR A 220 -10.23 -3.05 7.60
N LEU A 221 -9.69 -1.84 7.51
CA LEU A 221 -9.78 -0.82 8.53
C LEU A 221 -10.82 0.18 8.08
N ARG A 222 -11.94 0.24 8.79
CA ARG A 222 -13.04 1.22 8.80
C ARG A 222 -13.52 1.80 7.46
N ASP A 223 -12.62 2.10 6.51
CA ASP A 223 -12.94 2.87 5.30
C ASP A 223 -12.50 2.21 3.98
N TYR A 224 -11.75 1.08 4.03
CA TYR A 224 -11.28 0.40 2.81
C TYR A 224 -12.22 -0.75 2.45
N VAL A 225 -12.63 -0.77 1.20
CA VAL A 225 -13.28 -1.92 0.54
C VAL A 225 -12.52 -2.23 -0.75
N GLY A 226 -12.43 -3.49 -1.11
CA GLY A 226 -11.85 -3.92 -2.38
C GLY A 226 -12.60 -3.36 -3.58
N ALA A 227 -12.09 -3.55 -4.79
CA ALA A 227 -12.73 -3.08 -6.03
C ALA A 227 -14.15 -3.64 -6.23
N SER A 228 -14.45 -4.82 -5.67
CA SER A 228 -15.78 -5.43 -5.61
C SER A 228 -16.69 -4.90 -4.49
N GLY A 229 -16.18 -4.04 -3.60
CA GLY A 229 -16.89 -3.58 -2.41
C GLY A 229 -16.80 -4.52 -1.19
N GLU A 230 -16.07 -5.64 -1.30
CA GLU A 230 -15.90 -6.62 -0.24
C GLU A 230 -14.84 -6.20 0.79
N PRO A 231 -15.10 -6.41 2.11
CA PRO A 231 -14.10 -6.18 3.14
C PRO A 231 -13.02 -7.26 3.13
N GLY A 232 -11.77 -6.90 3.45
CA GLY A 232 -10.69 -7.86 3.66
C GLY A 232 -10.74 -8.48 5.07
N ALA A 233 -10.36 -9.74 5.20
CA ALA A 233 -10.48 -10.53 6.44
C ALA A 233 -9.17 -10.66 7.25
N TYR A 234 -8.09 -9.98 6.87
CA TYR A 234 -6.77 -10.18 7.52
C TYR A 234 -6.80 -9.97 9.03
N PHE A 235 -7.49 -8.95 9.53
CA PHE A 235 -7.55 -8.68 10.98
C PHE A 235 -8.19 -9.78 11.77
N GLU A 236 -9.28 -10.33 11.28
CA GLU A 236 -10.02 -11.38 11.96
C GLU A 236 -9.21 -12.67 12.07
N ILE A 237 -8.47 -12.99 10.99
CA ILE A 237 -7.76 -14.26 10.84
C ILE A 237 -6.35 -14.19 11.43
N HIS A 238 -5.58 -13.15 11.09
CA HIS A 238 -4.12 -13.15 11.23
C HIS A 238 -3.56 -12.14 12.23
N ALA A 239 -4.26 -11.01 12.54
CA ALA A 239 -3.67 -9.97 13.38
C ALA A 239 -3.30 -10.49 14.77
N ALA A 240 -2.00 -10.45 15.08
CA ALA A 240 -1.47 -10.97 16.33
C ALA A 240 -1.22 -9.88 17.38
N VAL A 241 -0.86 -8.66 16.95
CA VAL A 241 -0.54 -7.54 17.85
C VAL A 241 -1.25 -6.24 17.48
N TYR A 242 -1.50 -5.96 16.18
CA TYR A 242 -2.06 -4.70 15.75
C TYR A 242 -3.49 -4.51 16.26
N GLU A 243 -3.77 -3.33 16.89
CA GLU A 243 -5.05 -2.99 17.57
C GLU A 243 -5.48 -3.98 18.68
N ARG A 244 -4.51 -4.69 19.28
CA ARG A 244 -4.77 -5.66 20.35
C ARG A 244 -4.17 -5.23 21.70
N GLU A 245 -4.04 -3.92 21.96
CA GLU A 245 -3.57 -3.41 23.25
C GLU A 245 -4.36 -4.00 24.42
N GLY A 246 -3.65 -4.48 25.44
CA GLY A 246 -4.23 -5.10 26.64
C GLY A 246 -4.69 -6.53 26.46
N LEU A 247 -4.93 -7.00 25.23
CA LEU A 247 -5.35 -8.39 24.99
C LEU A 247 -4.16 -9.35 25.16
N PRO A 248 -4.41 -10.62 25.51
CA PRO A 248 -3.35 -11.60 25.66
C PRO A 248 -2.66 -11.88 24.32
N CYS A 249 -1.33 -11.97 24.34
CA CYS A 249 -0.54 -12.43 23.22
C CYS A 249 -0.92 -13.85 22.84
N ARG A 250 -1.20 -14.10 21.56
CA ARG A 250 -1.60 -15.42 21.05
C ARG A 250 -0.54 -16.52 21.25
N VAL A 251 0.73 -16.13 21.54
CA VAL A 251 1.86 -17.07 21.72
C VAL A 251 2.19 -17.32 23.20
N CYS A 252 2.16 -16.27 24.05
CA CYS A 252 2.66 -16.36 25.42
C CYS A 252 1.73 -15.78 26.48
N ALA A 253 0.52 -15.41 26.11
CA ALA A 253 -0.54 -14.81 26.95
C ALA A 253 -0.18 -13.47 27.63
N THR A 254 1.06 -12.96 27.49
CA THR A 254 1.43 -11.64 28.02
C THR A 254 0.61 -10.54 27.33
N PRO A 255 0.08 -9.55 28.04
CA PRO A 255 -0.69 -8.48 27.45
C PRO A 255 0.12 -7.71 26.39
N ILE A 256 -0.48 -7.48 25.23
CA ILE A 256 0.08 -6.65 24.17
C ILE A 256 0.19 -5.21 24.67
N ARG A 257 1.33 -4.59 24.43
CA ARG A 257 1.59 -3.19 24.76
C ARG A 257 1.50 -2.30 23.52
N ARG A 258 1.10 -1.07 23.77
CA ARG A 258 1.05 0.00 22.77
C ARG A 258 1.93 1.19 23.19
N PHE A 259 2.58 1.83 22.24
CA PHE A 259 3.22 3.13 22.40
C PHE A 259 3.17 3.89 21.07
N VAL A 260 3.50 5.19 21.09
CA VAL A 260 3.59 6.01 19.88
C VAL A 260 5.03 6.13 19.44
N GLN A 261 5.30 5.87 18.15
CA GLN A 261 6.64 5.96 17.55
C GLN A 261 6.51 6.64 16.18
N GLY A 262 7.18 7.76 15.96
CA GLY A 262 7.09 8.52 14.72
C GLY A 262 5.63 8.88 14.37
N GLN A 263 4.85 9.35 15.33
CA GLN A 263 3.41 9.69 15.23
C GLN A 263 2.51 8.51 14.82
N ARG A 264 3.00 7.25 14.96
CA ARG A 264 2.26 6.03 14.63
C ARG A 264 2.09 5.16 15.87
N ALA A 265 0.86 4.68 16.10
CA ALA A 265 0.61 3.65 17.11
C ALA A 265 1.42 2.39 16.76
N THR A 266 2.11 1.86 17.75
CA THR A 266 2.96 0.69 17.61
C THR A 266 2.55 -0.34 18.66
N TYR A 267 2.23 -1.55 18.22
CA TYR A 267 1.76 -2.64 19.07
C TYR A 267 2.81 -3.75 19.08
N TYR A 268 3.08 -4.34 20.25
CA TYR A 268 4.07 -5.42 20.37
C TYR A 268 3.85 -6.26 21.64
N CYS A 269 4.34 -7.48 21.62
CA CYS A 269 4.41 -8.33 22.82
C CYS A 269 5.76 -8.13 23.52
N PRO A 270 5.81 -7.62 24.78
CA PRO A 270 7.08 -7.35 25.45
C PRO A 270 7.86 -8.63 25.82
N LYS A 271 7.22 -9.79 25.88
CA LYS A 271 7.86 -11.07 26.17
C LYS A 271 8.40 -11.76 24.91
N CYS A 272 7.66 -11.74 23.81
CA CYS A 272 8.06 -12.37 22.55
C CYS A 272 9.08 -11.52 21.77
N GLN A 273 8.99 -10.19 21.86
CA GLN A 273 9.80 -9.24 21.09
C GLN A 273 10.80 -8.53 22.04
N ARG A 274 11.81 -9.27 22.47
CA ARG A 274 12.88 -8.73 23.32
C ARG A 274 13.94 -7.98 22.49
N ASN A 275 14.67 -7.07 23.15
CA ASN A 275 15.85 -6.41 22.58
C ASN A 275 16.99 -7.40 22.34
#